data_3aba7fb76f842ca3402c73a066c2e4fe
#
_entry.id   3aba7fb76f842ca3402c73a066c2e4fe
#
_cell.length_a   1.000
_cell.length_b   1.000
_cell.length_c   1.000
_cell.angle_alpha   90.00
_cell.angle_beta   90.00
_cell.angle_gamma   90.00
#
_symmetry.space_group_name_H-M   'P 1'
#
loop_
_entity.id
_entity.type
_entity.pdbx_description
1 polymer ?
#
loop_
_entity_poly.entity_id
_entity_poly.type
_entity_poly.pdbx_seq_one_letter_code
_entity_poly.pdbx_strand_id
1 'polypeptide(L)'
;MDFIPHIKYSTFRGVITRRTTPQLKGSGGILDTALQMYKKVDSKVKWKSQENKFVFSSGAEVYLRHFEYLKDKDNYQGLQANEILVDEAQQYEEEQIVYLMSRLRNPSCPQVKPRIKMTCNPLKSSFLCKWIEWYLDEEGYPRKDRDGVVRYFIRKDNTMIWGDTKEELIEKYSTPLFTPTPMSFCFISALITDNPALLEAQPEYLGWLEGLGRVEQARLRWGCWYADEEGSGYWKKEWVDVVEHPPLKVKKKVRSWDVAGTIPSESNPNPDYTCGVL
;
A
#
# COMPACT_ATOMS: atom_id res chain seq x y z
N MET A 1 12.88 4.48 -10.74
CA MET A 1 14.32 4.84 -10.59
C MET A 1 15.09 3.92 -9.66
N ASP A 2 14.48 3.38 -8.66
CA ASP A 2 15.14 2.60 -7.59
C ASP A 2 15.98 1.42 -8.07
N PHE A 3 15.59 0.77 -9.16
CA PHE A 3 16.37 -0.37 -9.70
C PHE A 3 17.64 0.02 -10.47
N ILE A 4 17.74 1.28 -10.90
CA ILE A 4 18.86 1.74 -11.74
C ILE A 4 20.26 1.40 -11.15
N PRO A 5 20.52 1.57 -9.85
CA PRO A 5 21.81 1.19 -9.27
C PRO A 5 22.13 -0.32 -9.35
N HIS A 6 21.09 -1.14 -9.51
CA HIS A 6 21.16 -2.59 -9.43
C HIS A 6 21.18 -3.30 -10.78
N ILE A 7 20.73 -2.64 -11.86
CA ILE A 7 20.68 -3.24 -13.22
C ILE A 7 22.04 -3.62 -13.78
N LYS A 8 23.14 -3.17 -13.17
CA LYS A 8 24.50 -3.58 -13.53
C LYS A 8 24.80 -5.04 -13.16
N TYR A 9 24.06 -5.64 -12.25
CA TYR A 9 24.25 -7.02 -11.83
C TYR A 9 23.38 -7.96 -12.69
N SER A 10 24.00 -8.88 -13.44
CA SER A 10 23.31 -9.76 -14.39
C SER A 10 22.21 -10.63 -13.76
N THR A 11 22.39 -10.97 -12.49
CA THR A 11 21.45 -11.81 -11.73
C THR A 11 20.39 -11.03 -10.97
N PHE A 12 20.40 -9.68 -11.08
CA PHE A 12 19.37 -8.85 -10.45
C PHE A 12 17.98 -9.11 -11.03
N ARG A 13 17.01 -9.24 -10.14
CA ARG A 13 15.59 -9.42 -10.48
C ARG A 13 14.76 -8.42 -9.68
N GLY A 14 14.22 -7.42 -10.40
CA GLY A 14 13.27 -6.45 -9.87
C GLY A 14 11.84 -6.77 -10.29
N VAL A 15 10.87 -6.37 -9.48
CA VAL A 15 9.45 -6.47 -9.80
C VAL A 15 8.78 -5.14 -9.51
N ILE A 16 8.01 -4.63 -10.46
CA ILE A 16 7.08 -3.52 -10.24
C ILE A 16 5.68 -4.09 -10.34
N THR A 17 4.85 -3.82 -9.34
CA THR A 17 3.48 -4.33 -9.32
C THR A 17 2.48 -3.20 -9.06
N ARG A 18 1.35 -3.31 -9.75
CA ARG A 18 0.11 -2.56 -9.53
C ARG A 18 -1.06 -3.53 -9.43
N ARG A 19 -2.19 -3.05 -8.92
CA ARG A 19 -3.34 -3.92 -8.73
C ARG A 19 -3.82 -4.52 -10.05
N THR A 20 -3.97 -3.72 -11.10
CA THR A 20 -4.53 -4.20 -12.38
C THR A 20 -3.58 -4.00 -13.57
N THR A 21 -3.76 -4.81 -14.62
CA THR A 21 -3.00 -4.68 -15.86
C THR A 21 -3.21 -3.33 -16.58
N PRO A 22 -4.43 -2.78 -16.68
CA PRO A 22 -4.62 -1.46 -17.26
C PRO A 22 -3.84 -0.36 -16.55
N GLN A 23 -3.75 -0.40 -15.22
CA GLN A 23 -2.96 0.56 -14.46
C GLN A 23 -1.45 0.46 -14.72
N LEU A 24 -0.95 -0.74 -15.06
CA LEU A 24 0.45 -0.97 -15.42
C LEU A 24 0.79 -0.50 -16.82
N LYS A 25 -0.08 -0.81 -17.80
CA LYS A 25 0.21 -0.73 -19.23
C LYS A 25 -0.62 0.31 -19.98
N GLY A 26 -1.59 0.95 -19.31
CA GLY A 26 -2.37 2.02 -19.92
C GLY A 26 -1.50 3.21 -20.32
N SER A 27 -2.01 4.05 -21.21
CA SER A 27 -1.32 5.28 -21.65
C SER A 27 -0.95 6.16 -20.46
N GLY A 28 0.32 6.58 -20.39
CA GLY A 28 0.87 7.30 -19.24
C GLY A 28 1.14 6.44 -18.00
N GLY A 29 0.95 5.11 -18.11
CA GLY A 29 1.19 4.17 -17.02
C GLY A 29 2.68 3.90 -16.76
N ILE A 30 2.93 2.96 -15.84
CA ILE A 30 4.30 2.60 -15.43
C ILE A 30 5.14 2.12 -16.60
N LEU A 31 4.55 1.36 -17.54
CA LEU A 31 5.30 0.83 -18.69
C LEU A 31 5.88 1.96 -19.55
N ASP A 32 5.10 2.99 -19.86
CA ASP A 32 5.55 4.10 -20.71
C ASP A 32 6.70 4.86 -20.05
N THR A 33 6.53 5.17 -18.76
CA THR A 33 7.55 5.83 -17.96
C THR A 33 8.82 4.98 -17.86
N ALA A 34 8.69 3.69 -17.60
CA ALA A 34 9.82 2.76 -17.50
C ALA A 34 10.57 2.62 -18.83
N LEU A 35 9.85 2.54 -19.97
CA LEU A 35 10.45 2.50 -21.30
C LEU A 35 11.33 3.74 -21.57
N GLN A 36 10.81 4.93 -21.26
CA GLN A 36 11.56 6.16 -21.45
C GLN A 36 12.80 6.23 -20.57
N MET A 37 12.65 5.87 -19.29
CA MET A 37 13.72 5.95 -18.30
C MET A 37 14.81 4.90 -18.55
N TYR A 38 14.42 3.64 -18.74
CA TYR A 38 15.40 2.56 -18.90
C TYR A 38 16.20 2.69 -20.20
N LYS A 39 15.58 3.19 -21.29
CA LYS A 39 16.29 3.50 -22.53
C LYS A 39 17.35 4.61 -22.37
N LYS A 40 17.13 5.57 -21.47
CA LYS A 40 18.14 6.61 -21.19
C LYS A 40 19.35 6.04 -20.43
N VAL A 41 19.14 5.01 -19.61
CA VAL A 41 20.20 4.39 -18.79
C VAL A 41 20.91 3.26 -19.53
N ASP A 42 20.17 2.48 -20.31
CA ASP A 42 20.68 1.38 -21.14
C ASP A 42 19.97 1.41 -22.50
N SER A 43 20.67 1.95 -23.52
CA SER A 43 20.14 2.04 -24.88
C SER A 43 19.80 0.67 -25.51
N LYS A 44 20.38 -0.42 -24.98
CA LYS A 44 20.19 -1.80 -25.45
C LYS A 44 19.09 -2.56 -24.69
N VAL A 45 18.45 -1.92 -23.69
CA VAL A 45 17.37 -2.56 -22.94
C VAL A 45 16.24 -3.01 -23.87
N LYS A 46 15.73 -4.21 -23.66
CA LYS A 46 14.65 -4.81 -24.45
C LYS A 46 13.42 -5.02 -23.58
N TRP A 47 12.27 -4.57 -24.06
CA TRP A 47 10.98 -4.94 -23.50
C TRP A 47 10.48 -6.23 -24.14
N LYS A 48 10.23 -7.26 -23.34
CA LYS A 48 9.62 -8.53 -23.75
C LYS A 48 8.15 -8.56 -23.34
N SER A 49 7.29 -8.24 -24.27
CA SER A 49 5.85 -8.05 -24.02
C SER A 49 5.13 -9.34 -23.56
N GLN A 50 5.52 -10.51 -24.08
CA GLN A 50 4.92 -11.80 -23.69
C GLN A 50 5.28 -12.19 -22.24
N GLU A 51 6.49 -11.85 -21.80
CA GLU A 51 6.98 -12.17 -20.46
C GLU A 51 6.75 -11.00 -19.48
N ASN A 52 6.27 -9.85 -19.96
CA ASN A 52 6.09 -8.62 -19.20
C ASN A 52 7.35 -8.20 -18.43
N LYS A 53 8.50 -8.18 -19.09
CA LYS A 53 9.76 -7.81 -18.45
C LYS A 53 10.67 -6.99 -19.34
N PHE A 54 11.48 -6.17 -18.70
CA PHE A 54 12.66 -5.55 -19.28
C PHE A 54 13.87 -6.48 -19.10
N VAL A 55 14.69 -6.60 -20.14
CA VAL A 55 15.98 -7.28 -20.09
C VAL A 55 17.06 -6.27 -20.45
N PHE A 56 17.95 -6.00 -19.52
CA PHE A 56 19.07 -5.07 -19.66
C PHE A 56 20.26 -5.74 -20.36
N SER A 57 21.17 -4.92 -20.88
CA SER A 57 22.39 -5.41 -21.54
C SER A 57 23.28 -6.23 -20.60
N SER A 58 23.22 -5.99 -19.30
CA SER A 58 23.89 -6.76 -18.25
C SER A 58 23.33 -8.16 -18.05
N GLY A 59 22.08 -8.42 -18.47
CA GLY A 59 21.30 -9.63 -18.13
C GLY A 59 20.38 -9.43 -16.93
N ALA A 60 20.36 -8.26 -16.28
CA ALA A 60 19.38 -7.94 -15.26
C ALA A 60 17.96 -7.91 -15.84
N GLU A 61 16.97 -8.26 -15.02
CA GLU A 61 15.58 -8.28 -15.45
C GLU A 61 14.68 -7.50 -14.48
N VAL A 62 13.73 -6.76 -15.04
CA VAL A 62 12.67 -6.08 -14.28
C VAL A 62 11.33 -6.48 -14.83
N TYR A 63 10.53 -7.09 -13.99
CA TYR A 63 9.20 -7.60 -14.32
C TYR A 63 8.13 -6.55 -14.01
N LEU A 64 7.14 -6.41 -14.88
CA LEU A 64 5.88 -5.72 -14.60
C LEU A 64 4.79 -6.77 -14.36
N ARG A 65 4.20 -6.75 -13.18
CA ARG A 65 3.20 -7.74 -12.77
C ARG A 65 1.99 -7.04 -12.13
N HIS A 66 0.79 -7.56 -12.38
CA HIS A 66 -0.41 -7.18 -11.63
C HIS A 66 -0.70 -8.19 -10.53
N PHE A 67 -1.39 -7.75 -9.48
CA PHE A 67 -1.84 -8.60 -8.40
C PHE A 67 -3.21 -8.10 -7.91
N GLU A 68 -4.26 -8.46 -8.64
CA GLU A 68 -5.61 -7.95 -8.41
C GLU A 68 -6.32 -8.69 -7.29
N TYR A 69 -6.25 -10.02 -7.31
CA TYR A 69 -6.89 -10.90 -6.35
C TYR A 69 -5.87 -11.82 -5.68
N LEU A 70 -6.19 -12.30 -4.48
CA LEU A 70 -5.28 -13.20 -3.75
C LEU A 70 -4.98 -14.50 -4.52
N LYS A 71 -5.90 -14.98 -5.36
CA LYS A 71 -5.67 -16.12 -6.26
C LYS A 71 -4.56 -15.90 -7.29
N ASP A 72 -4.27 -14.64 -7.63
CA ASP A 72 -3.19 -14.31 -8.57
C ASP A 72 -1.80 -14.62 -8.02
N LYS A 73 -1.70 -15.01 -6.73
CA LYS A 73 -0.47 -15.49 -6.10
C LYS A 73 0.20 -16.60 -6.92
N ASP A 74 -0.57 -17.39 -7.66
CA ASP A 74 -0.05 -18.48 -8.49
C ASP A 74 0.83 -17.95 -9.62
N ASN A 75 0.55 -16.74 -10.15
CA ASN A 75 1.39 -16.06 -11.15
C ASN A 75 2.76 -15.64 -10.61
N TYR A 76 2.93 -15.64 -9.28
CA TYR A 76 4.17 -15.32 -8.59
C TYR A 76 4.90 -16.55 -8.06
N GLN A 77 4.36 -17.75 -8.25
CA GLN A 77 5.04 -18.99 -7.89
C GLN A 77 6.36 -19.10 -8.66
N GLY A 78 7.43 -19.53 -7.99
CA GLY A 78 8.76 -19.59 -8.57
C GLY A 78 9.50 -18.25 -8.70
N LEU A 79 8.83 -17.11 -8.53
CA LEU A 79 9.49 -15.80 -8.57
C LEU A 79 10.49 -15.68 -7.43
N GLN A 80 11.69 -15.22 -7.77
CA GLN A 80 12.74 -14.85 -6.85
C GLN A 80 13.19 -13.44 -7.18
N ALA A 81 12.88 -12.50 -6.31
CA ALA A 81 13.20 -11.08 -6.50
C ALA A 81 14.20 -10.58 -5.48
N ASN A 82 15.02 -9.61 -5.88
CA ASN A 82 15.84 -8.82 -4.96
C ASN A 82 15.06 -7.63 -4.43
N GLU A 83 14.25 -7.02 -5.29
CA GLU A 83 13.53 -5.82 -4.95
C GLU A 83 12.14 -5.82 -5.60
N ILE A 84 11.13 -5.46 -4.82
CA ILE A 84 9.75 -5.34 -5.27
C ILE A 84 9.29 -3.91 -5.00
N LEU A 85 8.78 -3.26 -6.04
CA LEU A 85 8.06 -1.98 -5.94
C LEU A 85 6.57 -2.25 -6.05
N VAL A 86 5.82 -1.87 -5.04
CA VAL A 86 4.36 -1.90 -5.05
C VAL A 86 3.85 -0.47 -5.18
N ASP A 87 3.25 -0.16 -6.30
CA ASP A 87 2.68 1.16 -6.54
C ASP A 87 1.18 1.16 -6.19
N GLU A 88 0.71 2.25 -5.57
CA GLU A 88 -0.65 2.37 -5.02
C GLU A 88 -0.98 1.25 -4.00
N ALA A 89 -0.06 1.04 -3.04
CA ALA A 89 -0.13 -0.08 -2.10
C ALA A 89 -1.39 -0.06 -1.21
N GLN A 90 -2.05 1.09 -1.02
CA GLN A 90 -3.32 1.18 -0.30
C GLN A 90 -4.46 0.43 -0.99
N GLN A 91 -4.31 0.06 -2.27
CA GLN A 91 -5.30 -0.73 -3.02
C GLN A 91 -5.20 -2.24 -2.79
N TYR A 92 -4.18 -2.69 -2.06
CA TYR A 92 -3.91 -4.10 -1.80
C TYR A 92 -4.47 -4.53 -0.45
N GLU A 93 -4.64 -5.84 -0.31
CA GLU A 93 -4.87 -6.47 0.99
C GLU A 93 -3.53 -6.81 1.66
N GLU A 94 -3.51 -6.85 3.00
CA GLU A 94 -2.30 -7.16 3.76
C GLU A 94 -1.68 -8.50 3.35
N GLU A 95 -2.52 -9.52 3.12
CA GLU A 95 -2.07 -10.85 2.72
C GLU A 95 -1.33 -10.85 1.37
N GLN A 96 -1.72 -9.99 0.43
CA GLN A 96 -1.03 -9.85 -0.85
C GLN A 96 0.39 -9.31 -0.64
N ILE A 97 0.54 -8.28 0.19
CA ILE A 97 1.87 -7.71 0.48
C ILE A 97 2.76 -8.70 1.21
N VAL A 98 2.20 -9.39 2.20
CA VAL A 98 2.92 -10.45 2.93
C VAL A 98 3.37 -11.57 1.99
N TYR A 99 2.52 -11.94 1.05
CA TYR A 99 2.89 -12.93 0.04
C TYR A 99 4.05 -12.42 -0.85
N LEU A 100 4.01 -11.16 -1.30
CA LEU A 100 5.10 -10.55 -2.06
C LEU A 100 6.42 -10.52 -1.26
N MET A 101 6.37 -10.23 0.04
CA MET A 101 7.55 -10.29 0.90
C MET A 101 8.20 -11.69 0.90
N SER A 102 7.41 -12.76 0.81
CA SER A 102 7.95 -14.13 0.72
C SER A 102 8.68 -14.42 -0.60
N ARG A 103 8.53 -13.57 -1.61
CA ARG A 103 9.23 -13.66 -2.91
C ARG A 103 10.57 -12.92 -2.91
N LEU A 104 10.88 -12.16 -1.88
CA LEU A 104 12.16 -11.49 -1.70
C LEU A 104 13.25 -12.47 -1.30
N ARG A 105 13.63 -13.32 -2.24
CA ARG A 105 14.63 -14.39 -2.06
C ARG A 105 15.36 -14.63 -3.37
N ASN A 106 16.43 -13.91 -3.62
CA ASN A 106 17.30 -14.19 -4.76
C ASN A 106 18.75 -14.33 -4.31
N PRO A 107 19.18 -15.54 -3.99
CA PRO A 107 20.55 -15.81 -3.52
C PRO A 107 21.60 -15.57 -4.61
N SER A 108 21.20 -15.57 -5.89
CA SER A 108 22.12 -15.36 -7.02
C SER A 108 22.61 -13.92 -7.16
N CYS A 109 22.05 -12.97 -6.40
CA CYS A 109 22.49 -11.56 -6.40
C CYS A 109 22.70 -11.05 -4.98
N PRO A 110 23.72 -11.53 -4.27
CA PRO A 110 23.96 -11.20 -2.85
C PRO A 110 24.35 -9.74 -2.63
N GLN A 111 24.72 -9.02 -3.69
CA GLN A 111 25.09 -7.59 -3.65
C GLN A 111 23.88 -6.68 -3.37
N VAL A 112 22.66 -7.16 -3.59
CA VAL A 112 21.43 -6.40 -3.39
C VAL A 112 20.64 -7.03 -2.25
N LYS A 113 20.51 -6.29 -1.15
CA LYS A 113 19.68 -6.72 -0.01
C LYS A 113 18.21 -6.79 -0.44
N PRO A 114 17.52 -7.91 -0.15
CA PRO A 114 16.11 -8.04 -0.46
C PRO A 114 15.29 -6.95 0.25
N ARG A 115 14.42 -6.27 -0.51
CA ARG A 115 13.54 -5.23 0.05
C ARG A 115 12.26 -5.05 -0.77
N ILE A 116 11.22 -4.61 -0.10
CA ILE A 116 9.99 -4.14 -0.70
C ILE A 116 9.85 -2.64 -0.44
N LYS A 117 9.49 -1.89 -1.47
CA LYS A 117 9.12 -0.48 -1.37
C LYS A 117 7.68 -0.32 -1.81
N MET A 118 6.96 0.53 -1.12
CA MET A 118 5.55 0.77 -1.38
C MET A 118 5.32 2.27 -1.52
N THR A 119 4.67 2.68 -2.61
CA THR A 119 4.10 4.03 -2.73
C THR A 119 2.62 3.94 -2.45
N CYS A 120 2.05 4.92 -1.76
CA CYS A 120 0.63 4.94 -1.42
C CYS A 120 0.15 6.34 -1.12
N ASN A 121 -1.14 6.54 -1.29
CA ASN A 121 -1.85 7.69 -0.75
C ASN A 121 -2.50 7.32 0.58
N PRO A 122 -2.66 8.27 1.52
CA PRO A 122 -3.35 8.03 2.78
C PRO A 122 -4.74 7.46 2.56
N LEU A 123 -5.05 6.37 3.26
CA LEU A 123 -6.37 5.74 3.24
C LEU A 123 -6.62 5.01 4.56
N LYS A 124 -7.60 5.49 5.34
CA LYS A 124 -7.91 4.98 6.69
C LYS A 124 -8.26 3.50 6.71
N SER A 125 -9.02 3.03 5.72
CA SER A 125 -9.42 1.63 5.59
C SER A 125 -8.30 0.69 5.14
N SER A 126 -7.16 1.22 4.68
CA SER A 126 -6.02 0.39 4.27
C SER A 126 -5.31 -0.24 5.47
N PHE A 127 -4.84 -1.47 5.32
CA PHE A 127 -3.97 -2.14 6.30
C PHE A 127 -2.71 -1.33 6.61
N LEU A 128 -2.22 -0.53 5.66
CA LEU A 128 -1.05 0.33 5.84
C LEU A 128 -1.24 1.32 6.98
N CYS A 129 -2.48 1.81 7.21
CA CYS A 129 -2.77 2.71 8.31
C CYS A 129 -2.37 2.12 9.66
N LYS A 130 -2.62 0.80 9.87
CA LYS A 130 -2.19 0.07 11.07
C LYS A 130 -0.65 -0.11 11.14
N TRP A 131 0.00 -0.35 10.00
CA TRP A 131 1.44 -0.56 9.98
C TRP A 131 2.24 0.69 10.29
N ILE A 132 1.69 1.87 9.93
CA ILE A 132 2.33 3.16 10.14
C ILE A 132 1.78 3.95 11.34
N GLU A 133 0.83 3.40 12.11
CA GLU A 133 0.17 4.07 13.23
C GLU A 133 1.18 4.75 14.18
N TRP A 134 2.28 4.09 14.49
CA TRP A 134 3.34 4.66 15.33
C TRP A 134 3.96 5.95 14.74
N TYR A 135 3.95 6.12 13.42
CA TYR A 135 4.50 7.29 12.73
C TYR A 135 3.52 8.46 12.65
N LEU A 136 2.29 8.26 13.10
CA LEU A 136 1.22 9.25 13.03
C LEU A 136 0.99 9.90 14.41
N ASP A 137 0.45 11.11 14.38
CA ASP A 137 -0.11 11.76 15.57
C ASP A 137 -1.57 11.32 15.82
N GLU A 138 -2.21 11.87 16.85
CA GLU A 138 -3.59 11.55 17.23
C GLU A 138 -4.61 11.95 16.14
N GLU A 139 -4.28 12.90 15.30
CA GLU A 139 -5.12 13.40 14.21
C GLU A 139 -4.87 12.66 12.88
N GLY A 140 -3.86 11.79 12.83
CA GLY A 140 -3.50 10.98 11.67
C GLY A 140 -2.53 11.64 10.70
N TYR A 141 -1.83 12.68 11.13
CA TYR A 141 -0.77 13.28 10.33
C TYR A 141 0.60 12.66 10.65
N PRO A 142 1.51 12.59 9.65
CA PRO A 142 2.87 12.11 9.87
C PRO A 142 3.63 12.97 10.88
N ARG A 143 4.22 12.32 11.88
CA ARG A 143 5.07 12.96 12.88
C ARG A 143 6.46 13.18 12.33
N LYS A 144 6.94 14.43 12.35
CA LYS A 144 8.28 14.80 11.85
C LYS A 144 9.43 14.15 12.62
N ASP A 145 9.25 13.93 13.93
CA ASP A 145 10.25 13.30 14.79
C ASP A 145 10.37 11.78 14.56
N ARG A 146 9.40 11.18 13.89
CA ARG A 146 9.37 9.73 13.56
C ARG A 146 9.52 9.44 12.08
N ASP A 147 9.46 10.46 11.24
CA ASP A 147 9.61 10.33 9.79
C ASP A 147 11.00 9.75 9.44
N GLY A 148 11.03 8.69 8.64
CA GLY A 148 12.28 8.02 8.28
C GLY A 148 12.93 7.18 9.38
N VAL A 149 12.37 7.11 10.58
CA VAL A 149 12.90 6.28 11.67
C VAL A 149 12.68 4.81 11.36
N VAL A 150 13.73 4.00 11.50
CA VAL A 150 13.64 2.56 11.27
C VAL A 150 13.11 1.87 12.52
N ARG A 151 12.03 1.11 12.35
CA ARG A 151 11.51 0.17 13.34
C ARG A 151 11.69 -1.26 12.87
N TYR A 152 11.47 -2.21 13.78
CA TYR A 152 11.60 -3.62 13.48
C TYR A 152 10.30 -4.36 13.79
N PHE A 153 10.08 -5.47 13.10
CA PHE A 153 8.93 -6.33 13.35
C PHE A 153 9.25 -7.79 13.12
N ILE A 154 8.51 -8.64 13.80
CA ILE A 154 8.38 -10.07 13.51
C ILE A 154 6.93 -10.39 13.19
N ARG A 155 6.70 -11.48 12.47
CA ARG A 155 5.33 -12.00 12.27
C ARG A 155 5.14 -13.26 13.10
N LYS A 156 4.07 -13.24 13.90
CA LYS A 156 3.62 -14.40 14.67
C LYS A 156 2.10 -14.49 14.58
N ASP A 157 1.58 -15.66 14.27
CA ASP A 157 0.14 -15.93 14.18
C ASP A 157 -0.62 -14.92 13.30
N ASN A 158 -0.06 -14.64 12.11
CA ASN A 158 -0.55 -13.63 11.15
C ASN A 158 -0.58 -12.18 11.65
N THR A 159 -0.01 -11.90 12.81
CA THR A 159 0.06 -10.56 13.38
C THR A 159 1.48 -10.01 13.31
N MET A 160 1.60 -8.71 13.02
CA MET A 160 2.86 -7.98 13.10
C MET A 160 3.10 -7.54 14.55
N ILE A 161 4.24 -7.92 15.08
CA ILE A 161 4.70 -7.52 16.42
C ILE A 161 5.87 -6.57 16.23
N TRP A 162 5.74 -5.36 16.72
CA TRP A 162 6.68 -4.27 16.53
C TRP A 162 7.63 -4.10 17.71
N GLY A 163 8.85 -3.65 17.42
CA GLY A 163 9.86 -3.24 18.39
C GLY A 163 10.73 -2.12 17.83
N ASP A 164 11.37 -1.39 18.73
CA ASP A 164 12.24 -0.29 18.32
C ASP A 164 13.65 -0.78 17.97
N THR A 165 14.05 -1.96 18.47
CA THR A 165 15.31 -2.62 18.15
C THR A 165 15.10 -4.09 17.76
N LYS A 166 16.08 -4.66 17.06
CA LYS A 166 16.09 -6.10 16.77
C LYS A 166 16.27 -6.92 18.03
N GLU A 167 17.14 -6.44 18.88
CA GLU A 167 17.56 -7.07 20.13
C GLU A 167 16.37 -7.26 21.06
N GLU A 168 15.52 -6.23 21.20
CA GLU A 168 14.27 -6.30 21.97
C GLU A 168 13.37 -7.44 21.50
N LEU A 169 13.16 -7.56 20.18
CA LEU A 169 12.30 -8.60 19.61
C LEU A 169 12.93 -9.99 19.75
N ILE A 170 14.25 -10.10 19.61
CA ILE A 170 14.98 -11.36 19.78
C ILE A 170 14.89 -11.80 21.24
N GLU A 171 15.20 -10.93 22.20
CA GLU A 171 15.18 -11.24 23.62
C GLU A 171 13.78 -11.70 24.07
N LYS A 172 12.75 -10.97 23.68
CA LYS A 172 11.37 -11.21 24.11
C LYS A 172 10.72 -12.44 23.49
N TYR A 173 11.09 -12.81 22.26
CA TYR A 173 10.40 -13.83 21.50
C TYR A 173 11.26 -15.04 21.13
N SER A 174 12.51 -15.12 21.57
CA SER A 174 13.33 -16.32 21.43
C SER A 174 12.85 -17.43 22.34
N THR A 175 12.96 -18.64 21.84
CA THR A 175 12.73 -19.87 22.59
C THR A 175 13.95 -20.79 22.44
N PRO A 176 14.12 -21.85 23.23
CA PRO A 176 15.24 -22.80 23.08
C PRO A 176 15.33 -23.43 21.69
N LEU A 177 14.19 -23.45 20.94
CA LEU A 177 14.11 -24.09 19.62
C LEU A 177 14.02 -23.07 18.47
N PHE A 178 13.83 -21.75 18.74
CA PHE A 178 13.61 -20.76 17.71
C PHE A 178 14.10 -19.39 18.14
N THR A 179 14.89 -18.76 17.28
CA THR A 179 15.28 -17.35 17.39
C THR A 179 14.65 -16.57 16.24
N PRO A 180 13.80 -15.56 16.52
CA PRO A 180 13.20 -14.76 15.46
C PRO A 180 14.22 -13.94 14.69
N THR A 181 13.95 -13.68 13.43
CA THR A 181 14.75 -12.79 12.59
C THR A 181 13.93 -11.53 12.30
N PRO A 182 14.09 -10.45 13.07
CA PRO A 182 13.34 -9.22 12.87
C PRO A 182 13.65 -8.56 11.52
N MET A 183 12.61 -8.13 10.83
CA MET A 183 12.69 -7.35 9.62
C MET A 183 12.59 -5.85 9.94
N SER A 184 13.26 -5.02 9.14
CA SER A 184 13.19 -3.56 9.29
C SER A 184 12.03 -2.98 8.48
N PHE A 185 11.44 -1.93 9.00
CA PHE A 185 10.40 -1.13 8.37
C PHE A 185 10.72 0.35 8.56
N CYS A 186 10.39 1.16 7.56
CA CYS A 186 10.54 2.60 7.60
C CYS A 186 9.39 3.23 6.83
N PHE A 187 8.77 4.25 7.40
CA PHE A 187 7.80 5.09 6.73
C PHE A 187 8.44 6.47 6.48
N ILE A 188 8.24 6.99 5.27
CA ILE A 188 8.68 8.32 4.87
C ILE A 188 7.47 9.03 4.30
N SER A 189 7.11 10.13 4.91
CA SER A 189 6.04 11.00 4.43
C SER A 189 6.52 11.79 3.20
N ALA A 190 5.59 12.09 2.30
CA ALA A 190 5.86 12.94 1.14
C ALA A 190 4.63 13.81 0.89
N LEU A 191 4.83 15.12 0.91
CA LEU A 191 3.81 16.10 0.60
C LEU A 191 4.07 16.71 -0.79
N ILE A 192 3.07 17.35 -1.35
CA ILE A 192 3.22 18.05 -2.64
C ILE A 192 4.33 19.11 -2.59
N THR A 193 4.54 19.72 -1.44
CA THR A 193 5.60 20.71 -1.21
C THR A 193 7.00 20.14 -1.29
N ASP A 194 7.15 18.81 -1.16
CA ASP A 194 8.43 18.11 -1.29
C ASP A 194 8.81 17.84 -2.76
N ASN A 195 7.94 18.22 -3.71
CA ASN A 195 8.17 18.09 -5.14
C ASN A 195 8.19 19.46 -5.84
N PRO A 196 9.26 20.27 -5.63
CA PRO A 196 9.36 21.60 -6.24
C PRO A 196 9.34 21.54 -7.76
N ALA A 197 9.88 20.49 -8.37
CA ALA A 197 9.90 20.35 -9.83
C ALA A 197 8.48 20.22 -10.42
N LEU A 198 7.55 19.56 -9.73
CA LEU A 198 6.16 19.53 -10.15
C LEU A 198 5.49 20.88 -9.99
N LEU A 199 5.72 21.57 -8.87
CA LEU A 199 5.12 22.87 -8.62
C LEU A 199 5.65 23.96 -9.58
N GLU A 200 6.91 23.88 -9.98
CA GLU A 200 7.47 24.75 -11.02
C GLU A 200 6.89 24.46 -12.40
N ALA A 201 6.71 23.18 -12.75
CA ALA A 201 6.17 22.77 -14.05
C ALA A 201 4.65 22.98 -14.15
N GLN A 202 3.92 22.86 -13.07
CA GLN A 202 2.46 22.93 -13.00
C GLN A 202 1.99 23.63 -11.71
N PRO A 203 2.13 24.96 -11.61
CA PRO A 203 1.70 25.72 -10.42
C PRO A 203 0.20 25.55 -10.10
N GLU A 204 -0.62 25.36 -11.13
CA GLU A 204 -2.07 25.21 -11.03
C GLU A 204 -2.47 23.93 -10.28
N TYR A 205 -1.57 22.94 -10.20
CA TYR A 205 -1.85 21.69 -9.50
C TYR A 205 -2.15 21.89 -8.02
N LEU A 206 -1.49 22.86 -7.39
CA LEU A 206 -1.78 23.21 -5.99
C LEU A 206 -3.19 23.80 -5.86
N GLY A 207 -3.59 24.69 -6.77
CA GLY A 207 -4.94 25.25 -6.81
C GLY A 207 -6.01 24.18 -7.03
N TRP A 208 -5.72 23.18 -7.86
CA TRP A 208 -6.60 22.04 -8.04
C TRP A 208 -6.77 21.24 -6.73
N LEU A 209 -5.69 20.97 -6.00
CA LEU A 209 -5.76 20.31 -4.69
C LEU A 209 -6.56 21.12 -3.67
N GLU A 210 -6.46 22.46 -3.70
CA GLU A 210 -7.25 23.35 -2.85
C GLU A 210 -8.74 23.34 -3.17
N GLY A 211 -9.10 23.05 -4.41
CA GLY A 211 -10.48 22.89 -4.86
C GLY A 211 -11.15 21.56 -4.51
N LEU A 212 -10.38 20.58 -4.00
CA LEU A 212 -10.93 19.28 -3.61
C LEU A 212 -11.85 19.38 -2.40
N GLY A 213 -12.71 18.38 -2.22
CA GLY A 213 -13.48 18.21 -1.00
C GLY A 213 -12.57 18.09 0.24
N ARG A 214 -13.08 18.51 1.39
CA ARG A 214 -12.31 18.59 2.66
C ARG A 214 -11.53 17.32 2.99
N VAL A 215 -12.13 16.15 2.80
CA VAL A 215 -11.51 14.85 3.09
C VAL A 215 -10.38 14.54 2.11
N GLU A 216 -10.62 14.72 0.83
CA GLU A 216 -9.59 14.50 -0.20
C GLU A 216 -8.43 15.50 -0.05
N GLN A 217 -8.73 16.76 0.27
CA GLN A 217 -7.72 17.75 0.56
C GLN A 217 -6.86 17.35 1.76
N ALA A 218 -7.48 16.88 2.87
CA ALA A 218 -6.76 16.39 4.05
C ALA A 218 -5.84 15.22 3.69
N ARG A 219 -6.30 14.30 2.85
CA ARG A 219 -5.51 13.13 2.40
C ARG A 219 -4.40 13.50 1.43
N LEU A 220 -4.74 14.16 0.33
CA LEU A 220 -3.81 14.33 -0.80
C LEU A 220 -2.89 15.53 -0.64
N ARG A 221 -3.35 16.59 0.02
CA ARG A 221 -2.53 17.78 0.25
C ARG A 221 -1.75 17.72 1.56
N TRP A 222 -2.41 17.26 2.64
CA TRP A 222 -1.86 17.31 3.99
C TRP A 222 -1.37 15.96 4.53
N GLY A 223 -1.60 14.86 3.80
CA GLY A 223 -1.12 13.54 4.17
C GLY A 223 -1.84 12.92 5.36
N CYS A 224 -3.08 13.32 5.67
CA CYS A 224 -3.86 12.78 6.77
C CYS A 224 -4.34 11.36 6.49
N TRP A 225 -3.97 10.42 7.34
CA TRP A 225 -4.36 9.01 7.22
C TRP A 225 -5.71 8.69 7.83
N TYR A 226 -6.17 9.51 8.79
CA TYR A 226 -7.46 9.31 9.47
C TYR A 226 -8.59 10.07 8.83
N ALA A 227 -8.31 10.87 7.78
CA ALA A 227 -9.35 11.55 7.03
C ALA A 227 -10.32 10.53 6.42
N ASP A 228 -11.58 10.65 6.81
CA ASP A 228 -12.65 9.75 6.44
C ASP A 228 -13.90 10.54 6.06
N GLU A 229 -14.68 9.98 5.14
CA GLU A 229 -16.00 10.50 4.79
C GLU A 229 -17.06 10.18 5.85
N GLU A 230 -16.76 9.25 6.76
CA GLU A 230 -17.61 8.97 7.92
C GLU A 230 -17.68 10.17 8.86
N GLY A 231 -18.59 11.07 8.60
CA GLY A 231 -18.80 12.33 9.35
C GLY A 231 -19.00 13.54 8.46
N SER A 232 -18.68 13.47 7.16
CA SER A 232 -19.10 14.45 6.15
C SER A 232 -20.48 14.13 5.57
N GLY A 233 -21.05 12.96 5.91
CA GLY A 233 -22.40 12.56 5.49
C GLY A 233 -23.49 13.40 6.15
N TYR A 234 -24.72 13.25 5.64
CA TYR A 234 -25.93 13.94 6.11
C TYR A 234 -26.27 13.63 7.57
N TRP A 235 -25.49 12.77 8.25
CA TRP A 235 -25.76 12.32 9.61
C TRP A 235 -24.51 12.38 10.50
N LYS A 236 -24.61 13.04 11.66
CA LYS A 236 -23.52 13.08 12.65
C LYS A 236 -23.97 12.30 13.88
N LYS A 237 -23.09 11.44 14.40
CA LYS A 237 -23.34 10.67 15.63
C LYS A 237 -23.73 11.56 16.81
N GLU A 238 -23.20 12.77 16.87
CA GLU A 238 -23.48 13.79 17.89
C GLU A 238 -24.93 14.30 17.86
N TRP A 239 -25.68 14.04 16.77
CA TRP A 239 -27.08 14.45 16.66
C TRP A 239 -28.04 13.44 17.27
N VAL A 240 -27.56 12.31 17.78
CA VAL A 240 -28.38 11.22 18.28
C VAL A 240 -27.84 10.72 19.60
N ASP A 241 -28.73 10.71 20.58
CA ASP A 241 -28.45 10.09 21.86
C ASP A 241 -28.62 8.56 21.74
N VAL A 242 -27.58 7.84 22.09
CA VAL A 242 -27.67 6.37 22.21
C VAL A 242 -28.23 6.05 23.57
N VAL A 243 -29.43 5.48 23.60
CA VAL A 243 -30.11 5.08 24.84
C VAL A 243 -30.10 3.56 25.00
N GLU A 244 -29.96 3.07 26.22
CA GLU A 244 -29.96 1.64 26.50
C GLU A 244 -31.35 0.99 26.30
N HIS A 245 -32.44 1.78 26.52
CA HIS A 245 -33.80 1.30 26.40
C HIS A 245 -34.65 2.28 25.62
N PRO A 246 -35.60 1.77 24.81
CA PRO A 246 -36.55 2.61 24.10
C PRO A 246 -37.48 3.36 25.08
N PRO A 247 -38.00 4.55 24.70
CA PRO A 247 -38.96 5.28 25.55
C PRO A 247 -40.19 4.44 25.89
N LEU A 248 -40.64 4.52 27.15
CA LEU A 248 -41.80 3.76 27.62
C LEU A 248 -43.13 4.08 26.88
N LYS A 249 -43.24 5.29 26.34
CA LYS A 249 -44.39 5.76 25.56
C LYS A 249 -43.98 6.10 24.14
N VAL A 250 -44.32 5.22 23.20
CA VAL A 250 -44.05 5.41 21.77
C VAL A 250 -45.37 5.66 21.06
N LYS A 251 -45.49 6.80 20.38
CA LYS A 251 -46.72 7.14 19.61
C LYS A 251 -46.81 6.38 18.30
N LYS A 252 -45.70 6.01 17.68
CA LYS A 252 -45.64 5.30 16.41
C LYS A 252 -44.32 4.54 16.31
N LYS A 253 -44.34 3.32 15.80
CA LYS A 253 -43.18 2.52 15.44
C LYS A 253 -43.10 2.42 13.93
N VAL A 254 -41.89 2.63 13.38
CA VAL A 254 -41.64 2.51 11.94
C VAL A 254 -40.44 1.60 11.79
N ARG A 255 -40.53 0.61 10.91
CA ARG A 255 -39.40 -0.23 10.52
C ARG A 255 -38.96 0.20 9.14
N SER A 256 -37.68 0.60 9.03
CA SER A 256 -37.04 0.86 7.76
C SER A 256 -36.13 -0.30 7.39
N TRP A 257 -36.06 -0.60 6.11
CA TRP A 257 -35.20 -1.64 5.57
C TRP A 257 -34.27 -1.00 4.53
N ASP A 258 -32.98 -1.28 4.67
CA ASP A 258 -31.97 -1.10 3.63
C ASP A 258 -31.72 -2.49 3.04
N VAL A 259 -32.13 -2.69 1.78
CA VAL A 259 -32.12 -4.00 1.13
C VAL A 259 -30.89 -4.14 0.27
N ALA A 260 -30.07 -5.15 0.55
CA ALA A 260 -28.92 -5.50 -0.28
C ALA A 260 -29.35 -5.78 -1.74
N GLY A 261 -28.69 -5.10 -2.68
CA GLY A 261 -28.97 -5.26 -4.12
C GLY A 261 -28.21 -6.41 -4.77
N THR A 262 -27.23 -7.01 -4.06
CA THR A 262 -26.34 -8.04 -4.62
C THR A 262 -26.16 -9.22 -3.66
N ILE A 263 -25.97 -10.40 -4.24
CA ILE A 263 -25.57 -11.60 -3.51
C ILE A 263 -24.05 -11.78 -3.53
N PRO A 264 -23.46 -12.48 -2.56
CA PRO A 264 -22.05 -12.81 -2.58
C PRO A 264 -21.63 -13.50 -3.88
N SER A 265 -20.51 -13.05 -4.45
CA SER A 265 -19.91 -13.63 -5.65
C SER A 265 -18.40 -13.69 -5.52
N GLU A 266 -17.70 -14.39 -6.43
CA GLU A 266 -16.24 -14.42 -6.42
C GLU A 266 -15.60 -13.03 -6.58
N SER A 267 -16.26 -12.12 -7.30
CA SER A 267 -15.79 -10.75 -7.51
C SER A 267 -16.21 -9.77 -6.42
N ASN A 268 -17.23 -10.13 -5.64
CA ASN A 268 -17.70 -9.38 -4.49
C ASN A 268 -18.11 -10.35 -3.37
N PRO A 269 -17.14 -10.91 -2.63
CA PRO A 269 -17.41 -11.93 -1.61
C PRO A 269 -18.11 -11.36 -0.38
N ASN A 270 -18.10 -10.05 -0.19
CA ASN A 270 -18.69 -9.37 0.96
C ASN A 270 -19.57 -8.19 0.52
N PRO A 271 -20.71 -8.44 -0.15
CA PRO A 271 -21.63 -7.40 -0.59
C PRO A 271 -22.34 -6.75 0.61
N ASP A 272 -23.05 -5.66 0.34
CA ASP A 272 -23.86 -5.00 1.34
C ASP A 272 -24.90 -5.97 1.95
N TYR A 273 -25.18 -5.78 3.24
CA TYR A 273 -26.16 -6.59 3.96
C TYR A 273 -27.51 -5.91 3.99
N THR A 274 -28.57 -6.71 3.92
CA THR A 274 -29.91 -6.21 4.25
C THR A 274 -29.98 -5.88 5.73
N CYS A 275 -30.24 -4.63 6.05
CA CYS A 275 -30.35 -4.12 7.41
C CYS A 275 -31.78 -3.65 7.71
N GLY A 276 -32.34 -4.05 8.83
CA GLY A 276 -33.64 -3.60 9.32
C GLY A 276 -33.50 -2.84 10.63
N VAL A 277 -34.02 -1.62 10.66
CA VAL A 277 -34.06 -0.77 11.87
C VAL A 277 -35.52 -0.55 12.29
N LEU A 278 -35.83 -0.72 13.59
CA LEU A 278 -37.13 -0.50 14.17
C LEU A 278 -37.13 0.71 15.07
#